data_140734d284b9b94d7064fa0d0891c38f
#
_entry.id   140734d284b9b94d7064fa0d0891c38f
#
_cell.length_a   1.000
_cell.length_b   1.000
_cell.length_c   1.000
_cell.angle_alpha   90.00
_cell.angle_beta   90.00
_cell.angle_gamma   90.00
#
_symmetry.space_group_name_H-M   'P 1'
#
loop_
_entity.id
_entity.type
_entity.pdbx_description
1 polymer ?
#
loop_
_entity_poly.entity_id
_entity_poly.type
_entity_poly.pdbx_seq_one_letter_code
_entity_poly.pdbx_strand_id
1 'polypeptide(L)'
;MDLLKAKDNEHLALAELKKRVQEKIAVVKVVVFGSVARGEATEESDLDVLILTEDPISYSEETSIFDIAFFLNLEYDTNISVVVIPKEKWESPVWSLLPLHQAIAREGIAV
;
A
#
# COMPACT_ATOMS: atom_id res chain seq x y z
N MET A 1 -6.02 -8.15 16.52
CA MET A 1 -6.46 -9.18 15.55
C MET A 1 -6.11 -8.76 14.15
N ASP A 2 -5.51 -9.63 13.39
CA ASP A 2 -5.15 -9.35 12.00
C ASP A 2 -6.32 -9.70 11.08
N LEU A 3 -6.92 -8.68 10.45
CA LEU A 3 -8.05 -8.85 9.55
C LEU A 3 -7.63 -9.20 8.12
N LEU A 4 -6.35 -9.03 7.80
CA LEU A 4 -5.85 -9.28 6.46
C LEU A 4 -5.48 -10.77 6.29
N LYS A 5 -6.15 -11.42 5.34
CA LYS A 5 -5.87 -12.83 5.01
C LYS A 5 -4.83 -12.90 3.90
N ALA A 6 -3.60 -12.59 4.24
CA ALA A 6 -2.46 -12.68 3.35
C ALA A 6 -1.58 -13.86 3.73
N LYS A 7 -0.67 -14.26 2.83
CA LYS A 7 0.32 -15.29 3.10
C LYS A 7 1.35 -14.78 4.11
N ASP A 8 2.05 -15.68 4.79
CA ASP A 8 3.07 -15.31 5.78
C ASP A 8 4.15 -14.41 5.18
N ASN A 9 4.65 -14.74 3.99
CA ASN A 9 5.65 -13.91 3.31
C ASN A 9 5.10 -12.53 2.94
N GLU A 10 3.83 -12.44 2.61
CA GLU A 10 3.18 -11.15 2.33
C GLU A 10 3.08 -10.29 3.59
N HIS A 11 2.71 -10.89 4.72
CA HIS A 11 2.69 -10.17 6.01
C HIS A 11 4.08 -9.65 6.38
N LEU A 12 5.11 -10.46 6.20
CA LEU A 12 6.49 -10.06 6.50
C LEU A 12 6.95 -8.93 5.58
N ALA A 13 6.67 -9.04 4.28
CA ALA A 13 7.04 -8.01 3.31
C ALA A 13 6.32 -6.68 3.59
N LEU A 14 5.03 -6.74 3.96
CA LEU A 14 4.27 -5.54 4.31
C LEU A 14 4.83 -4.84 5.54
N ALA A 15 5.20 -5.61 6.56
CA ALA A 15 5.80 -5.04 7.77
C ALA A 15 7.12 -4.33 7.46
N GLU A 16 7.96 -4.95 6.62
CA GLU A 16 9.23 -4.34 6.19
C GLU A 16 8.99 -3.12 5.31
N LEU A 17 8.02 -3.16 4.40
CA LEU A 17 7.68 -2.03 3.55
C LEU A 17 7.30 -0.82 4.41
N LYS A 18 6.39 -1.01 5.34
CA LYS A 18 5.93 0.05 6.23
C LYS A 18 7.09 0.63 7.03
N LYS A 19 7.92 -0.22 7.62
CA LYS A 19 9.09 0.20 8.41
C LYS A 19 10.07 1.03 7.57
N ARG A 20 10.46 0.53 6.39
CA ARG A 20 11.46 1.19 5.55
C ARG A 20 10.94 2.52 4.99
N VAL A 21 9.66 2.58 4.62
CA VAL A 21 9.06 3.81 4.11
C VAL A 21 8.95 4.85 5.22
N GLN A 22 8.54 4.45 6.43
CA GLN A 22 8.44 5.36 7.59
C GLN A 22 9.78 5.95 8.00
N GLU A 23 10.88 5.27 7.70
CA GLU A 23 12.22 5.80 7.96
C GLU A 23 12.60 6.94 7.01
N LYS A 24 11.93 7.07 5.88
CA LYS A 24 12.25 8.04 4.83
C LYS A 24 11.26 9.19 4.73
N ILE A 25 9.98 8.94 4.96
CA ILE A 25 8.92 9.94 4.82
C ILE A 25 7.88 9.79 5.93
N ALA A 26 7.12 10.86 6.16
CA ALA A 26 6.02 10.84 7.12
C ALA A 26 4.82 10.14 6.49
N VAL A 27 4.44 8.99 7.03
CA VAL A 27 3.33 8.17 6.56
C VAL A 27 2.13 8.32 7.50
N VAL A 28 0.95 8.59 6.94
CA VAL A 28 -0.30 8.62 7.69
C VAL A 28 -0.76 7.20 7.97
N LYS A 29 -0.87 6.39 6.92
CA LYS A 29 -1.25 4.99 7.04
C LYS A 29 -0.88 4.21 5.78
N VAL A 30 -0.86 2.89 5.94
CA VAL A 30 -0.67 1.94 4.86
C VAL A 30 -1.92 1.07 4.80
N VAL A 31 -2.51 0.93 3.62
CA VAL A 31 -3.78 0.21 3.43
C VAL A 31 -3.64 -0.81 2.33
N VAL A 32 -4.02 -2.04 2.60
CA VAL A 32 -4.11 -3.09 1.58
C VAL A 32 -5.52 -3.07 0.99
N PHE A 33 -5.62 -3.13 -0.31
CA PHE A 33 -6.91 -3.17 -1.02
C PHE A 33 -6.85 -4.20 -2.14
N GLY A 34 -7.90 -4.29 -2.94
CA GLY A 34 -7.94 -5.23 -4.04
C GLY A 34 -8.29 -6.66 -3.62
N SER A 35 -7.91 -7.63 -4.43
CA SER A 35 -8.35 -9.02 -4.26
C SER A 35 -7.90 -9.66 -2.94
N VAL A 36 -6.70 -9.35 -2.47
CA VAL A 36 -6.21 -9.88 -1.19
C VAL A 36 -7.05 -9.35 -0.03
N ALA A 37 -7.36 -8.05 -0.05
CA ALA A 37 -8.19 -7.44 1.00
C ALA A 37 -9.61 -8.02 1.01
N ARG A 38 -10.15 -8.36 -0.18
CA ARG A 38 -11.48 -8.96 -0.30
C ARG A 38 -11.51 -10.46 0.04
N GLY A 39 -10.36 -11.09 0.23
CA GLY A 39 -10.28 -12.53 0.44
C GLY A 39 -10.52 -13.36 -0.83
N GLU A 40 -10.34 -12.77 -1.99
CA GLU A 40 -10.57 -13.38 -3.31
C GLU A 40 -9.26 -13.65 -4.07
N ALA A 41 -8.12 -13.50 -3.40
CA ALA A 41 -6.82 -13.62 -4.05
C ALA A 41 -6.53 -15.04 -4.53
N THR A 42 -5.90 -15.10 -5.69
CA THR A 42 -5.28 -16.32 -6.21
C THR A 42 -3.76 -16.21 -5.98
N GLU A 43 -3.00 -17.26 -6.33
CA GLU A 43 -1.54 -17.22 -6.19
C GLU A 43 -0.89 -16.15 -7.08
N GLU A 44 -1.57 -15.77 -8.16
CA GLU A 44 -1.08 -14.77 -9.11
C GLU A 44 -1.55 -13.36 -8.80
N SER A 45 -2.37 -13.17 -7.77
CA SER A 45 -2.90 -11.85 -7.42
C SER A 45 -1.82 -10.92 -6.88
N ASP A 46 -1.86 -9.66 -7.34
CA ASP A 46 -1.03 -8.61 -6.77
C ASP A 46 -1.50 -8.25 -5.36
N LEU A 47 -0.56 -7.88 -4.52
CA LEU A 47 -0.86 -7.32 -3.22
C LEU A 47 -0.89 -5.80 -3.37
N ASP A 48 -2.09 -5.25 -3.53
CA ASP A 48 -2.28 -3.81 -3.77
C ASP A 48 -2.20 -3.02 -2.48
N VAL A 49 -1.29 -2.04 -2.44
CA VAL A 49 -0.99 -1.27 -1.23
C VAL A 49 -1.07 0.23 -1.51
N LEU A 50 -1.85 0.94 -0.71
CA LEU A 50 -1.86 2.40 -0.69
C LEU A 50 -0.98 2.88 0.46
N ILE A 51 -0.05 3.78 0.14
CA ILE A 51 0.71 4.52 1.15
C ILE A 51 0.21 5.95 1.14
N LEU A 52 -0.42 6.36 2.23
CA LEU A 52 -0.94 7.71 2.40
C LEU A 52 0.11 8.52 3.16
N THR A 53 0.60 9.59 2.54
CA THR A 53 1.65 10.41 3.13
C THR A 53 1.09 11.69 3.75
N GLU A 54 1.78 12.22 4.77
CA GLU A 54 1.38 13.48 5.42
C GLU A 54 1.46 14.64 4.44
N ASP A 55 2.54 14.71 3.68
CA ASP A 55 2.83 15.79 2.74
C ASP A 55 3.07 15.24 1.34
N PRO A 56 2.93 16.07 0.30
CA PRO A 56 3.38 15.70 -1.03
C PRO A 56 4.85 15.32 -1.02
N ILE A 57 5.21 14.29 -1.77
CA ILE A 57 6.60 13.83 -1.82
C ILE A 57 7.20 14.14 -3.20
N SER A 58 8.52 14.22 -3.23
CA SER A 58 9.26 14.46 -4.48
C SER A 58 9.25 13.20 -5.35
N TYR A 59 9.56 13.38 -6.62
CA TYR A 59 9.75 12.26 -7.54
C TYR A 59 10.82 11.28 -7.02
N SER A 60 11.91 11.83 -6.47
CA SER A 60 13.00 11.02 -5.92
C SER A 60 12.52 10.16 -4.74
N GLU A 61 11.72 10.74 -3.86
CA GLU A 61 11.14 10.01 -2.72
C GLU A 61 10.17 8.92 -3.18
N GLU A 62 9.33 9.23 -4.17
CA GLU A 62 8.40 8.25 -4.73
C GLU A 62 9.14 7.09 -5.38
N THR A 63 10.17 7.38 -6.18
CA THR A 63 11.01 6.36 -6.80
C THR A 63 11.68 5.47 -5.75
N SER A 64 12.13 6.08 -4.65
CA SER A 64 12.72 5.33 -3.54
C SER A 64 11.73 4.33 -2.94
N ILE A 65 10.46 4.71 -2.81
CA ILE A 65 9.42 3.81 -2.29
C ILE A 65 9.20 2.64 -3.25
N PHE A 66 9.13 2.91 -4.56
CA PHE A 66 8.95 1.85 -5.55
C PHE A 66 10.15 0.90 -5.57
N ASP A 67 11.36 1.42 -5.38
CA ASP A 67 12.57 0.59 -5.27
C ASP A 67 12.51 -0.32 -4.04
N ILE A 68 12.07 0.20 -2.91
CA ILE A 68 11.88 -0.60 -1.70
C ILE A 68 10.92 -1.77 -1.98
N ALA A 69 9.77 -1.48 -2.58
CA ALA A 69 8.79 -2.50 -2.92
C ALA A 69 9.37 -3.55 -3.88
N PHE A 70 10.11 -3.11 -4.88
CA PHE A 70 10.76 -4.01 -5.83
C PHE A 70 11.72 -4.98 -5.14
N PHE A 71 12.60 -4.48 -4.29
CA PHE A 71 13.57 -5.31 -3.57
C PHE A 71 12.88 -6.26 -2.60
N LEU A 72 11.82 -5.81 -1.92
CA LEU A 72 11.06 -6.68 -1.03
C LEU A 72 10.34 -7.79 -1.79
N ASN A 73 9.85 -7.50 -2.98
CA ASN A 73 9.23 -8.53 -3.83
C ASN A 73 10.24 -9.62 -4.19
N LEU A 74 11.48 -9.25 -4.46
CA LEU A 74 12.54 -10.23 -4.72
C LEU A 74 12.92 -11.00 -3.46
N GLU A 75 13.04 -10.33 -2.33
CA GLU A 75 13.49 -10.93 -1.07
C GLU A 75 12.45 -11.89 -0.49
N TYR A 76 11.19 -11.55 -0.54
CA TYR A 76 10.09 -12.31 0.08
C TYR A 76 9.25 -13.11 -0.90
N ASP A 77 9.59 -13.08 -2.18
CA ASP A 77 8.80 -13.75 -3.23
C ASP A 77 7.34 -13.29 -3.21
N THR A 78 7.16 -11.96 -3.20
CA THR A 78 5.85 -11.32 -3.19
C THR A 78 5.62 -10.50 -4.45
N ASN A 79 4.41 -9.99 -4.63
CA ASN A 79 4.04 -9.17 -5.77
C ASN A 79 3.29 -7.92 -5.29
N ILE A 80 3.99 -7.09 -4.52
CA ILE A 80 3.44 -5.84 -3.99
C ILE A 80 3.39 -4.78 -5.07
N SER A 81 2.22 -4.18 -5.25
CA SER A 81 2.00 -3.04 -6.14
C SER A 81 1.60 -1.83 -5.30
N VAL A 82 2.37 -0.75 -5.36
CA VAL A 82 2.24 0.40 -4.46
C VAL A 82 1.65 1.60 -5.19
N VAL A 83 0.69 2.25 -4.54
CA VAL A 83 0.17 3.57 -4.92
C VAL A 83 0.48 4.53 -3.78
N VAL A 84 1.08 5.67 -4.08
CA VAL A 84 1.44 6.67 -3.07
C VAL A 84 0.60 7.93 -3.31
N ILE A 85 -0.16 8.34 -2.31
CA ILE A 85 -1.06 9.49 -2.41
C ILE A 85 -0.88 10.36 -1.17
N PRO A 86 -0.66 11.68 -1.31
CA PRO A 86 -0.62 12.57 -0.15
C PRO A 86 -2.01 12.74 0.47
N LYS A 87 -2.05 12.88 1.77
CA LYS A 87 -3.26 13.03 2.57
C LYS A 87 -4.19 14.13 2.03
N GLU A 88 -3.64 15.29 1.71
CA GLU A 88 -4.40 16.42 1.18
C GLU A 88 -5.18 16.04 -0.08
N LYS A 89 -4.52 15.33 -0.99
CA LYS A 89 -5.14 14.88 -2.24
C LYS A 89 -6.20 13.81 -1.96
N TRP A 90 -5.90 12.87 -1.07
CA TRP A 90 -6.83 11.81 -0.70
C TRP A 90 -8.13 12.36 -0.12
N GLU A 91 -8.05 13.42 0.69
CA GLU A 91 -9.19 14.03 1.36
C GLU A 91 -9.94 15.05 0.48
N SER A 92 -9.44 15.35 -0.73
CA SER A 92 -10.10 16.32 -1.59
C SER A 92 -11.43 15.77 -2.13
N PRO A 93 -12.46 16.66 -2.30
CA PRO A 93 -13.77 16.22 -2.81
C PRO A 93 -13.70 15.56 -4.18
N VAL A 94 -12.82 16.05 -5.06
CA VAL A 94 -12.67 15.50 -6.42
C VAL A 94 -12.16 14.06 -6.35
N TRP A 95 -11.15 13.80 -5.53
CA TRP A 95 -10.57 12.46 -5.39
C TRP A 95 -11.54 11.46 -4.76
N SER A 96 -12.43 11.93 -3.87
CA SER A 96 -13.41 11.06 -3.24
C SER A 96 -14.39 10.46 -4.24
N LEU A 97 -14.53 11.04 -5.43
CA LEU A 97 -15.41 10.56 -6.48
C LEU A 97 -14.77 9.50 -7.38
N LEU A 98 -13.46 9.32 -7.29
CA LEU A 98 -12.76 8.36 -8.13
C LEU A 98 -13.04 6.91 -7.72
N PRO A 99 -13.20 6.00 -8.68
CA PRO A 99 -13.46 4.59 -8.37
C PRO A 99 -12.41 3.96 -7.44
N LEU A 100 -11.13 4.32 -7.62
CA LEU A 100 -10.06 3.82 -6.75
C LEU A 100 -10.27 4.24 -5.30
N HIS A 101 -10.59 5.51 -5.07
CA HIS A 101 -10.85 6.02 -3.72
C HIS A 101 -12.03 5.28 -3.08
N GLN A 102 -13.12 5.11 -3.82
CA GLN A 102 -14.31 4.43 -3.35
C GLN A 102 -14.04 2.95 -3.02
N ALA A 103 -13.28 2.28 -3.87
CA ALA A 103 -12.90 0.88 -3.64
C ALA A 103 -12.05 0.73 -2.37
N ILE A 104 -11.05 1.58 -2.21
CA ILE A 104 -10.18 1.54 -1.02
C ILE A 104 -10.95 1.88 0.25
N ALA A 105 -11.84 2.89 0.19
CA ALA A 105 -12.66 3.27 1.34
C ALA A 105 -13.60 2.13 1.78
N ARG A 106 -14.10 1.35 0.82
CA ARG A 106 -15.03 0.25 1.09
C ARG A 106 -14.34 -1.02 1.56
N GLU A 107 -13.21 -1.39 0.94
CA GLU A 107 -12.58 -2.70 1.15
C GLU A 107 -11.20 -2.66 1.76
N GLY A 108 -10.58 -1.49 1.90
CA GLY A 108 -9.22 -1.36 2.38
C GLY A 108 -9.04 -1.82 3.81
N ILE A 109 -7.93 -2.48 4.09
CA ILE A 109 -7.54 -2.94 5.42
C ILE A 109 -6.23 -2.26 5.81
N ALA A 110 -6.28 -1.45 6.89
CA ALA A 110 -5.08 -0.78 7.39
C ALA A 110 -4.13 -1.79 8.03
N VAL A 111 -2.85 -1.65 7.73
CA VAL A 111 -1.81 -2.54 8.26
C VAL A 111 -0.71 -1.79 8.99
#